data_7de5d7815ab1804a4882c61eb64f1ee6
#
_entry.id   7de5d7815ab1804a4882c61eb64f1ee6
#
_cell.length_a   1.000
_cell.length_b   1.000
_cell.length_c   1.000
_cell.angle_alpha   90.00
_cell.angle_beta   90.00
_cell.angle_gamma   90.00
#
_symmetry.space_group_name_H-M   'P 1'
#
loop_
_entity.id
_entity.type
_entity.pdbx_description
1 polymer ?
#
loop_
_entity_poly.entity_id
_entity_poly.type
_entity_poly.pdbx_seq_one_letter_code
_entity_poly.pdbx_strand_id
1 'polypeptide(L)'
;MAENTKLVISNQGQIKGNQGVILKNQNVIKSNQKVIVENQKSLKDNQRSILANQRAIIKNQNAILKNQKTLDLIVKNQQAILKLVKK
;
A
#
# COMPACT_ATOMS: atom_id res chain seq x y z
N MET A 1 -3.56 61.02 20.51
CA MET A 1 -4.81 60.31 20.12
C MET A 1 -4.85 59.85 18.68
N ALA A 2 -4.54 60.71 17.72
CA ALA A 2 -4.52 60.29 16.29
C ALA A 2 -3.50 59.20 16.02
N GLU A 3 -2.33 59.23 16.65
CA GLU A 3 -1.28 58.24 16.51
C GLU A 3 -1.70 56.87 17.08
N ASN A 4 -2.35 56.90 18.25
CA ASN A 4 -2.85 55.67 18.87
C ASN A 4 -3.94 55.00 18.04
N THR A 5 -4.82 55.81 17.48
CA THR A 5 -5.87 55.34 16.56
C THR A 5 -5.26 54.69 15.31
N LYS A 6 -4.22 55.31 14.74
CA LYS A 6 -3.50 54.78 13.59
C LYS A 6 -2.84 53.46 13.91
N LEU A 7 -2.22 53.35 15.10
CA LEU A 7 -1.60 52.09 15.53
C LEU A 7 -2.63 50.96 15.70
N VAL A 8 -3.78 51.28 16.30
CA VAL A 8 -4.86 50.30 16.46
C VAL A 8 -5.34 49.81 15.10
N ILE A 9 -5.57 50.70 14.17
CA ILE A 9 -6.02 50.35 12.80
C ILE A 9 -4.97 49.49 12.10
N SER A 10 -3.69 49.87 12.21
CA SER A 10 -2.58 49.10 11.64
C SER A 10 -2.53 47.70 12.21
N ASN A 11 -2.61 47.58 13.55
CA ASN A 11 -2.60 46.27 14.22
C ASN A 11 -3.80 45.41 13.82
N GLN A 12 -4.99 46.01 13.71
CA GLN A 12 -6.18 45.29 13.25
C GLN A 12 -6.02 44.77 11.84
N GLY A 13 -5.39 45.57 10.96
CA GLY A 13 -5.06 45.15 9.61
C GLY A 13 -4.13 43.96 9.58
N GLN A 14 -3.11 43.95 10.42
CA GLN A 14 -2.17 42.85 10.55
C GLN A 14 -2.87 41.58 11.09
N ILE A 15 -3.73 41.75 12.07
CA ILE A 15 -4.51 40.62 12.63
C ILE A 15 -5.39 40.00 11.55
N LYS A 16 -6.11 40.81 10.78
CA LYS A 16 -6.94 40.34 9.67
C LYS A 16 -6.11 39.60 8.63
N GLY A 17 -4.95 40.13 8.28
CA GLY A 17 -4.04 39.49 7.36
C GLY A 17 -3.57 38.14 7.87
N ASN A 18 -3.20 38.06 9.14
CA ASN A 18 -2.78 36.81 9.77
C ASN A 18 -3.91 35.79 9.82
N GLN A 19 -5.13 36.23 10.13
CA GLN A 19 -6.30 35.36 10.13
C GLN A 19 -6.57 34.78 8.74
N GLY A 20 -6.40 35.59 7.69
CA GLY A 20 -6.54 35.15 6.32
C GLY A 20 -5.53 34.05 5.96
N VAL A 21 -4.28 34.24 6.39
CA VAL A 21 -3.22 33.21 6.18
C VAL A 21 -3.54 31.93 6.93
N ILE A 22 -4.00 32.06 8.17
CA ILE A 22 -4.38 30.89 8.97
C ILE A 22 -5.51 30.11 8.30
N LEU A 23 -6.53 30.79 7.82
CA LEU A 23 -7.65 30.15 7.09
C LEU A 23 -7.17 29.40 5.84
N LYS A 24 -6.28 30.02 5.05
CA LYS A 24 -5.69 29.38 3.87
C LYS A 24 -4.92 28.13 4.27
N ASN A 25 -4.11 28.24 5.32
CA ASN A 25 -3.32 27.09 5.80
C ASN A 25 -4.23 25.96 6.29
N GLN A 26 -5.29 26.28 6.99
CA GLN A 26 -6.26 25.29 7.44
C GLN A 26 -6.91 24.56 6.27
N ASN A 27 -7.24 25.28 5.20
CA ASN A 27 -7.81 24.67 4.00
C ASN A 27 -6.82 23.75 3.31
N VAL A 28 -5.54 24.13 3.24
CA VAL A 28 -4.47 23.28 2.70
C VAL A 28 -4.32 22.01 3.55
N ILE A 29 -4.34 22.17 4.88
CA ILE A 29 -4.25 21.03 5.79
C ILE A 29 -5.41 20.06 5.57
N LYS A 30 -6.64 20.56 5.44
CA LYS A 30 -7.81 19.73 5.16
C LYS A 30 -7.67 18.95 3.86
N SER A 31 -7.19 19.63 2.80
CA SER A 31 -6.95 18.99 1.51
C SER A 31 -5.89 17.90 1.62
N ASN A 32 -4.81 18.18 2.34
CA ASN A 32 -3.73 17.21 2.55
C ASN A 32 -4.21 16.01 3.34
N GLN A 33 -5.03 16.22 4.37
CA GLN A 33 -5.62 15.15 5.16
C GLN A 33 -6.48 14.23 4.31
N LYS A 34 -7.26 14.81 3.40
CA LYS A 34 -8.11 14.06 2.48
C LYS A 34 -7.25 13.16 1.57
N VAL A 35 -6.17 13.71 1.02
CA VAL A 35 -5.22 12.96 0.18
C VAL A 35 -4.59 11.82 0.99
N ILE A 36 -4.19 12.10 2.22
CA ILE A 36 -3.60 11.07 3.10
C ILE A 36 -4.58 9.91 3.33
N VAL A 37 -5.85 10.22 3.61
CA VAL A 37 -6.87 9.18 3.82
C VAL A 37 -7.06 8.35 2.55
N GLU A 38 -7.12 8.99 1.39
CA GLU A 38 -7.23 8.30 0.10
C GLU A 38 -6.02 7.39 -0.16
N ASN A 39 -4.81 7.88 0.15
CA ASN A 39 -3.58 7.10 0.00
C ASN A 39 -3.58 5.89 0.94
N GLN A 40 -4.03 6.06 2.17
CA GLN A 40 -4.14 4.97 3.13
C GLN A 40 -5.11 3.89 2.66
N LYS A 41 -6.21 4.29 2.05
CA LYS A 41 -7.18 3.36 1.46
C LYS A 41 -6.55 2.57 0.32
N SER A 42 -5.83 3.24 -0.57
CA SER A 42 -5.11 2.60 -1.67
C SER A 42 -4.07 1.61 -1.17
N LEU A 43 -3.35 1.97 -0.10
CA LEU A 43 -2.37 1.07 0.52
C LEU A 43 -3.03 -0.19 1.07
N LYS A 44 -4.17 -0.06 1.73
CA LYS A 44 -4.93 -1.21 2.24
C LYS A 44 -5.37 -2.12 1.10
N ASP A 45 -5.88 -1.54 0.01
CA ASP A 45 -6.30 -2.30 -1.16
C ASP A 45 -5.12 -3.04 -1.79
N ASN A 46 -3.98 -2.38 -1.90
CA ASN A 46 -2.75 -3.00 -2.41
C ASN A 46 -2.28 -4.15 -1.50
N GLN A 47 -2.34 -3.97 -0.19
CA GLN A 47 -1.98 -5.02 0.77
C GLN A 47 -2.88 -6.25 0.61
N ARG A 48 -4.18 -6.05 0.41
CA ARG A 48 -5.12 -7.15 0.16
C ARG A 48 -4.77 -7.90 -1.12
N SER A 49 -4.42 -7.17 -2.18
CA SER A 49 -4.01 -7.76 -3.45
C SER A 49 -2.73 -8.57 -3.28
N ILE A 50 -1.76 -8.06 -2.55
CA ILE A 50 -0.50 -8.75 -2.26
C ILE A 50 -0.77 -10.05 -1.49
N LEU A 51 -1.63 -10.00 -0.47
CA LEU A 51 -2.01 -11.19 0.30
C LEU A 51 -2.68 -12.24 -0.59
N ALA A 52 -3.58 -11.81 -1.47
CA ALA A 52 -4.25 -12.73 -2.39
C ALA A 52 -3.24 -13.38 -3.35
N ASN A 53 -2.29 -12.59 -3.86
CA ASN A 53 -1.22 -13.08 -4.73
C ASN A 53 -0.31 -14.09 -4.01
N GLN A 54 0.03 -13.80 -2.76
CA GLN A 54 0.84 -14.71 -1.95
C GLN A 54 0.13 -16.05 -1.73
N ARG A 55 -1.17 -16.03 -1.48
CA ARG A 55 -1.96 -17.26 -1.34
C ARG A 55 -1.97 -18.07 -2.63
N ALA A 56 -2.11 -17.39 -3.78
CA ALA A 56 -2.06 -18.05 -5.09
C ALA A 56 -0.68 -18.69 -5.33
N ILE A 57 0.39 -17.99 -4.97
CA ILE A 57 1.75 -18.51 -5.11
C ILE A 57 1.93 -19.75 -4.25
N ILE A 58 1.44 -19.75 -3.01
CA ILE A 58 1.53 -20.91 -2.12
C ILE A 58 0.77 -22.10 -2.71
N LYS A 59 -0.43 -21.88 -3.23
CA LYS A 59 -1.19 -22.94 -3.90
C LYS A 59 -0.43 -23.53 -5.09
N ASN A 60 0.18 -22.66 -5.90
CA ASN A 60 0.96 -23.09 -7.05
C ASN A 60 2.19 -23.88 -6.62
N GLN A 61 2.88 -23.43 -5.58
CA GLN A 61 4.03 -24.15 -5.03
C GLN A 61 3.63 -25.54 -4.54
N ASN A 62 2.49 -25.66 -3.86
CA ASN A 62 2.00 -26.95 -3.39
C ASN A 62 1.65 -27.87 -4.56
N ALA A 63 1.06 -27.34 -5.64
CA ALA A 63 0.79 -28.10 -6.84
C ALA A 63 2.07 -28.58 -7.52
N ILE A 64 3.07 -27.74 -7.58
CA ILE A 64 4.40 -28.08 -8.13
C ILE A 64 5.04 -29.20 -7.31
N LEU A 65 4.98 -29.11 -5.98
CA LEU A 65 5.51 -30.16 -5.11
C LEU A 65 4.82 -31.50 -5.34
N LYS A 66 3.49 -31.51 -5.51
CA LYS A 66 2.74 -32.72 -5.83
C LYS A 66 3.20 -33.32 -7.16
N ASN A 67 3.35 -32.46 -8.17
CA ASN A 67 3.79 -32.89 -9.51
C ASN A 67 5.20 -33.48 -9.44
N GLN A 68 6.10 -32.89 -8.67
CA GLN A 68 7.46 -33.42 -8.48
C GLN A 68 7.44 -34.80 -7.85
N LYS A 69 6.59 -35.02 -6.84
CA LYS A 69 6.42 -36.35 -6.23
C LYS A 69 5.93 -37.38 -7.23
N THR A 70 4.98 -36.99 -8.07
CA THR A 70 4.46 -37.85 -9.13
C THR A 70 5.56 -38.23 -10.13
N LEU A 71 6.38 -37.24 -10.53
CA LEU A 71 7.50 -37.46 -11.43
C LEU A 71 8.53 -38.43 -10.80
N ASP A 72 8.82 -38.28 -9.53
CA ASP A 72 9.73 -39.18 -8.81
C ASP A 72 9.22 -40.63 -8.86
N LEU A 73 7.90 -40.82 -8.65
CA LEU A 73 7.28 -42.14 -8.73
C LEU A 73 7.38 -42.71 -10.15
N ILE A 74 7.14 -41.89 -11.16
CA ILE A 74 7.26 -42.30 -12.57
C ILE A 74 8.70 -42.77 -12.87
N VAL A 75 9.68 -41.98 -12.45
CA VAL A 75 11.09 -42.33 -12.64
C VAL A 75 11.44 -43.66 -11.96
N LYS A 76 11.01 -43.84 -10.72
CA LYS A 76 11.24 -45.08 -9.96
C LYS A 76 10.60 -46.27 -10.66
N ASN A 77 9.36 -46.11 -11.17
CA ASN A 77 8.67 -47.18 -11.88
C ASN A 77 9.38 -47.52 -13.19
N GLN A 78 9.87 -46.52 -13.92
CA GLN A 78 10.63 -46.75 -15.13
C GLN A 78 11.93 -47.50 -14.87
N GLN A 79 12.63 -47.15 -13.78
CA GLN A 79 13.86 -47.82 -13.39
C GLN A 79 13.58 -49.28 -13.06
N ALA A 80 12.50 -49.56 -12.35
CA ALA A 80 12.09 -50.92 -12.01
C ALA A 80 11.76 -51.73 -13.28
N ILE A 81 11.04 -51.14 -14.22
CA ILE A 81 10.72 -51.79 -15.49
C ILE A 81 12.00 -52.10 -16.27
N LEU A 82 12.91 -51.13 -16.37
CA LEU A 82 14.19 -51.34 -17.06
C LEU A 82 14.98 -52.51 -16.47
N LYS A 83 15.01 -52.63 -15.16
CA LYS A 83 15.67 -53.77 -14.48
C LYS A 83 15.05 -55.08 -14.90
N LEU A 84 13.73 -55.14 -14.98
CA LEU A 84 13.03 -56.37 -15.37
C LEU A 84 13.32 -56.75 -16.84
N VAL A 85 13.36 -55.75 -17.72
CA VAL A 85 13.61 -55.97 -19.17
C VAL A 85 15.06 -56.42 -19.42
N LYS A 86 16.01 -55.88 -18.67
CA LYS A 86 17.45 -56.22 -18.83
C LYS A 86 17.83 -57.60 -18.31
N LYS A 87 16.98 -58.20 -17.56
CA LYS A 87 17.19 -59.57 -17.12
C LYS A 87 16.94 -60.55 -18.28
#